data_27bccaa8ece19d350260f02b8bc9e340
#
_entry.id   27bccaa8ece19d350260f02b8bc9e340
#
_cell.length_a   1.000
_cell.length_b   1.000
_cell.length_c   1.000
_cell.angle_alpha   90.00
_cell.angle_beta   90.00
_cell.angle_gamma   90.00
#
_symmetry.space_group_name_H-M   'P 1'
#
loop_
_entity.id
_entity.type
_entity.pdbx_description
1 polymer ?
#
loop_
_entity_poly.entity_id
_entity_poly.type
_entity_poly.pdbx_seq_one_letter_code
_entity_poly.pdbx_strand_id
1 'polypeptide(L)'
;YSLLHLTGYDVSLNDLQSFRQLHSRTPGHPEVGYTAGVETTTGPLGQGIANAVGMAIAEKTLAAQFNRPGHDIVDHFTYAFMGDGCMMEGISHEVCSLAGTLKLGKLVAFYDDNGISIDGHVEGWFTDDTA
;
A
#
# COMPACT_ATOMS: atom_id res chain seq x y z
N TYR A 1 -2.03 8.18 -6.63
CA TYR A 1 -1.50 9.38 -7.29
C TYR A 1 -2.05 10.68 -6.71
N SER A 2 -3.35 10.75 -6.41
CA SER A 2 -3.94 11.98 -5.83
C SER A 2 -3.26 12.40 -4.53
N LEU A 3 -2.92 11.45 -3.67
CA LEU A 3 -2.18 11.73 -2.44
C LEU A 3 -0.78 12.24 -2.73
N LEU A 4 -0.07 11.68 -3.71
CA LEU A 4 1.24 12.17 -4.12
C LEU A 4 1.16 13.62 -4.60
N HIS A 5 0.15 13.95 -5.42
CA HIS A 5 -0.10 15.33 -5.85
C HIS A 5 -0.35 16.27 -4.65
N LEU A 6 -1.25 15.88 -3.74
CA LEU A 6 -1.64 16.70 -2.59
C LEU A 6 -0.52 16.89 -1.56
N THR A 7 0.41 15.95 -1.48
CA THR A 7 1.56 16.00 -0.57
C THR A 7 2.82 16.60 -1.19
N GLY A 8 2.72 17.14 -2.42
CA GLY A 8 3.77 17.94 -3.03
C GLY A 8 4.83 17.16 -3.81
N TYR A 9 4.58 15.90 -4.13
CA TYR A 9 5.41 15.17 -5.09
C TYR A 9 5.23 15.73 -6.51
N ASP A 10 6.19 15.46 -7.41
CA ASP A 10 6.13 15.89 -8.82
C ASP A 10 5.11 15.04 -9.61
N VAL A 11 3.85 15.19 -9.25
CA VAL A 11 2.68 14.65 -9.93
C VAL A 11 1.69 15.78 -10.12
N SER A 12 1.56 16.25 -11.35
CA SER A 12 0.70 17.39 -11.68
C SER A 12 -0.77 16.99 -11.79
N LEU A 13 -1.66 18.00 -11.80
CA LEU A 13 -3.08 17.78 -12.08
C LEU A 13 -3.31 17.17 -13.48
N ASN A 14 -2.49 17.58 -14.47
CA ASN A 14 -2.55 17.00 -15.80
C ASN A 14 -2.16 15.54 -15.81
N ASP A 15 -1.18 15.12 -14.99
CA ASP A 15 -0.84 13.70 -14.83
C ASP A 15 -2.02 12.91 -14.24
N LEU A 16 -2.75 13.48 -13.27
CA LEU A 16 -3.95 12.84 -12.72
C LEU A 16 -5.07 12.72 -13.77
N GLN A 17 -5.27 13.76 -14.59
CA GLN A 17 -6.26 13.73 -15.67
C GLN A 17 -5.92 12.71 -16.76
N SER A 18 -4.64 12.39 -16.91
CA SER A 18 -4.13 11.42 -17.87
C SER A 18 -4.02 10.00 -17.30
N PHE A 19 -4.64 9.73 -16.13
CA PHE A 19 -4.61 8.42 -15.48
C PHE A 19 -4.98 7.29 -16.45
N ARG A 20 -4.14 6.26 -16.51
CA ARG A 20 -4.27 5.08 -17.38
C ARG A 20 -4.20 5.37 -18.88
N GLN A 21 -3.89 6.58 -19.31
CA GLN A 21 -3.66 6.86 -20.71
C GLN A 21 -2.30 6.33 -21.17
N LEU A 22 -2.19 5.94 -22.43
CA LEU A 22 -0.94 5.45 -23.00
C LEU A 22 0.18 6.50 -22.84
N HIS A 23 1.33 6.07 -22.34
CA HIS A 23 2.51 6.91 -22.05
C HIS A 23 2.30 7.98 -20.95
N SER A 24 1.20 7.93 -20.19
CA SER A 24 1.05 8.86 -19.08
C SER A 24 2.00 8.51 -17.93
N ARG A 25 2.31 9.52 -17.09
CA ARG A 25 3.09 9.34 -15.87
C ARG A 25 2.31 8.65 -14.74
N THR A 26 1.02 8.36 -14.96
CA THR A 26 0.13 7.73 -13.99
C THR A 26 -0.49 6.45 -14.57
N PRO A 27 0.32 5.40 -14.80
CA PRO A 27 -0.19 4.12 -15.30
C PRO A 27 -1.16 3.50 -14.29
N GLY A 28 -1.99 2.58 -14.76
CA GLY A 28 -2.96 1.88 -13.91
C GLY A 28 -2.34 1.06 -12.78
N HIS A 29 -1.12 0.57 -13.00
CA HIS A 29 -0.29 -0.08 -11.99
C HIS A 29 0.92 0.80 -11.70
N PRO A 30 1.05 1.36 -10.48
CA PRO A 30 2.21 2.18 -10.12
C PRO A 30 3.50 1.37 -10.18
N GLU A 31 4.55 2.00 -10.71
CA GLU A 31 5.89 1.39 -10.80
C GLU A 31 6.93 2.28 -10.13
N VAL A 32 7.77 1.66 -9.31
CA VAL A 32 8.89 2.36 -8.67
C VAL A 32 9.84 2.91 -9.73
N GLY A 33 10.23 4.16 -9.56
CA GLY A 33 11.13 4.85 -10.50
C GLY A 33 10.44 5.45 -11.73
N TYR A 34 9.15 5.17 -11.95
CA TYR A 34 8.38 5.74 -13.05
C TYR A 34 7.64 7.02 -12.67
N THR A 35 6.95 6.99 -11.53
CA THR A 35 6.24 8.15 -10.99
C THR A 35 6.89 8.61 -9.69
N ALA A 36 7.11 9.91 -9.54
CA ALA A 36 7.71 10.46 -8.32
C ALA A 36 6.88 10.11 -7.08
N GLY A 37 7.56 9.60 -6.03
CA GLY A 37 6.94 9.23 -4.76
C GLY A 37 6.35 7.81 -4.72
N VAL A 38 6.37 7.07 -5.82
CA VAL A 38 6.00 5.64 -5.80
C VAL A 38 7.16 4.83 -5.24
N GLU A 39 6.97 4.21 -4.08
CA GLU A 39 8.01 3.51 -3.32
C GLU A 39 8.08 2.02 -3.64
N THR A 40 7.02 1.45 -4.21
CA THR A 40 7.01 0.04 -4.63
C THR A 40 6.12 -0.15 -5.84
N THR A 41 6.49 -1.10 -6.69
CA THR A 41 5.67 -1.52 -7.83
C THR A 41 4.51 -2.39 -7.31
N THR A 42 3.30 -2.02 -7.66
CA THR A 42 2.08 -2.74 -7.29
C THR A 42 1.20 -3.01 -8.51
N GLY A 43 0.18 -3.84 -8.34
CA GLY A 43 -0.72 -4.33 -9.38
C GLY A 43 -1.09 -5.77 -9.11
N PRO A 44 -0.10 -6.70 -8.97
CA PRO A 44 -0.37 -8.04 -8.47
C PRO A 44 -0.95 -7.98 -7.05
N LEU A 45 -2.17 -8.50 -6.90
CA LEU A 45 -2.93 -8.45 -5.65
C LEU A 45 -2.20 -9.18 -4.51
N GLY A 46 -2.31 -8.67 -3.29
CA GLY A 46 -1.66 -9.21 -2.10
C GLY A 46 -0.19 -8.81 -1.93
N GLN A 47 0.55 -8.54 -3.00
CA GLN A 47 1.97 -8.20 -2.90
C GLN A 47 2.20 -6.81 -2.31
N GLY A 48 1.35 -5.84 -2.61
CA GLY A 48 1.46 -4.48 -2.04
C GLY A 48 1.37 -4.46 -0.53
N ILE A 49 0.40 -5.18 0.05
CA ILE A 49 0.28 -5.27 1.52
C ILE A 49 1.45 -6.04 2.14
N ALA A 50 1.97 -7.07 1.47
CA ALA A 50 3.16 -7.78 1.93
C ALA A 50 4.39 -6.86 1.96
N ASN A 51 4.60 -6.04 0.92
CA ASN A 51 5.65 -5.03 0.91
C ASN A 51 5.47 -3.99 2.04
N ALA A 52 4.24 -3.51 2.26
CA ALA A 52 3.94 -2.56 3.32
C ALA A 52 4.25 -3.13 4.72
N VAL A 53 3.91 -4.39 4.96
CA VAL A 53 4.30 -5.09 6.20
C VAL A 53 5.82 -5.16 6.34
N GLY A 54 6.54 -5.48 5.26
CA GLY A 54 8.01 -5.47 5.23
C GLY A 54 8.60 -4.10 5.54
N MET A 55 8.04 -3.02 4.99
CA MET A 55 8.45 -1.64 5.29
C MET A 55 8.21 -1.27 6.75
N ALA A 56 7.07 -1.66 7.31
CA ALA A 56 6.77 -1.42 8.73
C ALA A 56 7.68 -2.22 9.68
N ILE A 57 8.08 -3.44 9.29
CA ILE A 57 9.09 -4.21 10.02
C ILE A 57 10.44 -3.48 9.96
N ALA A 58 10.83 -2.99 8.80
CA ALA A 58 12.07 -2.25 8.62
C ALA A 58 12.09 -0.97 9.48
N GLU A 59 11.01 -0.18 9.46
CA GLU A 59 10.88 1.00 10.32
C GLU A 59 11.08 0.63 11.80
N LYS A 60 10.34 -0.35 12.29
CA LYS A 60 10.43 -0.78 13.70
C LYS A 60 11.82 -1.27 14.09
N THR A 61 12.47 -2.00 13.20
CA THR A 61 13.81 -2.52 13.40
C THR A 61 14.85 -1.39 13.44
N LEU A 62 14.79 -0.48 12.47
CA LEU A 62 15.69 0.67 12.39
C LEU A 62 15.49 1.64 13.57
N ALA A 63 14.22 1.88 13.94
CA ALA A 63 13.91 2.69 15.11
C ALA A 63 14.53 2.10 16.39
N ALA A 64 14.39 0.80 16.60
CA ALA A 64 15.00 0.12 17.74
C ALA A 64 16.54 0.19 17.73
N GLN A 65 17.15 0.17 16.56
CA GLN A 65 18.59 0.20 16.38
C GLN A 65 19.18 1.62 16.54
N PHE A 66 18.51 2.63 15.99
CA PHE A 66 19.10 3.96 15.81
C PHE A 66 18.51 5.05 16.72
N ASN A 67 17.23 4.95 17.11
CA ASN A 67 16.62 5.97 17.97
C ASN A 67 17.24 5.95 19.38
N ARG A 68 17.32 7.12 19.99
CA ARG A 68 17.83 7.34 21.35
C ARG A 68 16.90 8.33 22.07
N PRO A 69 16.89 8.36 23.39
CA PRO A 69 16.09 9.33 24.15
C PRO A 69 16.30 10.77 23.63
N GLY A 70 15.25 11.40 23.15
CA GLY A 70 15.27 12.75 22.57
C GLY A 70 15.78 12.85 21.12
N HIS A 71 16.04 11.73 20.46
CA HIS A 71 16.54 11.67 19.08
C HIS A 71 15.85 10.54 18.30
N ASP A 72 14.65 10.81 17.81
CA ASP A 72 13.86 9.89 17.01
C ASP A 72 14.15 10.15 15.51
N ILE A 73 15.15 9.46 14.97
CA ILE A 73 15.59 9.63 13.56
C ILE A 73 14.86 8.69 12.62
N VAL A 74 14.22 7.64 13.12
CA VAL A 74 13.34 6.74 12.36
C VAL A 74 11.98 6.72 13.03
N ASP A 75 11.03 7.45 12.45
CA ASP A 75 9.70 7.63 13.02
C ASP A 75 8.68 7.96 11.91
N HIS A 76 8.46 7.00 10.98
CA HIS A 76 7.54 7.18 9.88
C HIS A 76 6.45 6.10 9.88
N PHE A 77 5.33 6.43 9.23
CA PHE A 77 4.24 5.51 9.00
C PHE A 77 4.35 4.88 7.62
N THR A 78 3.85 3.66 7.50
CA THR A 78 3.64 2.99 6.22
C THR A 78 2.14 2.98 5.92
N TYR A 79 1.75 3.44 4.74
CA TYR A 79 0.36 3.48 4.31
C TYR A 79 0.15 2.49 3.16
N ALA A 80 -0.92 1.71 3.23
CA ALA A 80 -1.32 0.78 2.19
C ALA A 80 -2.80 0.96 1.84
N PHE A 81 -3.13 0.82 0.56
CA PHE A 81 -4.50 0.76 0.08
C PHE A 81 -4.73 -0.63 -0.52
N MET A 82 -5.83 -1.27 -0.15
CA MET A 82 -6.19 -2.59 -0.63
C MET A 82 -7.70 -2.69 -0.81
N GLY A 83 -8.13 -3.54 -1.72
CA GLY A 83 -9.53 -3.85 -1.93
C GLY A 83 -9.81 -5.32 -1.68
N ASP A 84 -11.03 -5.77 -1.95
CA ASP A 84 -11.50 -7.14 -1.78
C ASP A 84 -10.57 -8.16 -2.44
N GLY A 85 -10.18 -7.91 -3.68
CA GLY A 85 -9.27 -8.79 -4.40
C GLY A 85 -7.91 -8.97 -3.73
N CYS A 86 -7.41 -7.94 -3.03
CA CYS A 86 -6.17 -8.07 -2.27
C CYS A 86 -6.33 -9.05 -1.11
N MET A 87 -7.48 -9.07 -0.45
CA MET A 87 -7.75 -9.96 0.69
C MET A 87 -8.09 -11.39 0.27
N MET A 88 -8.36 -11.63 -1.01
CA MET A 88 -8.52 -12.99 -1.55
C MET A 88 -7.19 -13.74 -1.69
N GLU A 89 -6.06 -13.04 -1.60
CA GLU A 89 -4.74 -13.63 -1.74
C GLU A 89 -4.25 -14.22 -0.41
N GLY A 90 -3.74 -15.46 -0.43
CA GLY A 90 -3.28 -16.16 0.78
C GLY A 90 -2.21 -15.38 1.54
N ILE A 91 -1.26 -14.76 0.81
CA ILE A 91 -0.18 -13.96 1.41
C ILE A 91 -0.72 -12.78 2.23
N SER A 92 -1.87 -12.21 1.88
CA SER A 92 -2.46 -11.09 2.63
C SER A 92 -2.82 -11.51 4.04
N HIS A 93 -3.42 -12.69 4.22
CA HIS A 93 -3.75 -13.24 5.53
C HIS A 93 -2.50 -13.54 6.36
N GLU A 94 -1.49 -14.12 5.73
CA GLU A 94 -0.22 -14.45 6.41
C GLU A 94 0.48 -13.18 6.91
N VAL A 95 0.62 -12.16 6.06
CA VAL A 95 1.32 -10.94 6.45
C VAL A 95 0.51 -10.07 7.41
N CYS A 96 -0.82 -10.05 7.32
CA CYS A 96 -1.67 -9.36 8.30
C CYS A 96 -1.55 -10.02 9.69
N SER A 97 -1.55 -11.35 9.74
CA SER A 97 -1.31 -12.10 10.99
C SER A 97 0.07 -11.78 11.56
N LEU A 98 1.10 -11.73 10.72
CA LEU A 98 2.46 -11.35 11.14
C LEU A 98 2.50 -9.92 11.67
N ALA A 99 1.86 -8.97 10.97
CA ALA A 99 1.80 -7.56 11.38
C ALA A 99 1.15 -7.40 12.76
N GLY A 100 0.05 -8.12 13.01
CA GLY A 100 -0.62 -8.16 14.31
C GLY A 100 0.28 -8.75 15.40
N THR A 101 0.93 -9.88 15.12
CA THR A 101 1.85 -10.55 16.05
C THR A 101 3.02 -9.64 16.43
N LEU A 102 3.60 -8.96 15.47
CA LEU A 102 4.72 -8.03 15.68
C LEU A 102 4.28 -6.66 16.20
N LYS A 103 2.97 -6.41 16.33
CA LYS A 103 2.39 -5.13 16.79
C LYS A 103 2.96 -3.95 15.99
N LEU A 104 2.81 -3.99 14.67
CA LEU A 104 3.29 -2.95 13.76
C LEU A 104 2.34 -1.75 13.76
N GLY A 105 2.34 -0.97 14.85
CA GLY A 105 1.38 0.12 15.08
C GLY A 105 1.53 1.34 14.15
N LYS A 106 2.58 1.39 13.32
CA LYS A 106 2.78 2.43 12.31
C LYS A 106 2.42 1.97 10.88
N LEU A 107 1.86 0.78 10.73
CA LEU A 107 1.22 0.34 9.50
C LEU A 107 -0.24 0.78 9.53
N VAL A 108 -0.63 1.60 8.56
CA VAL A 108 -2.01 2.08 8.37
C VAL A 108 -2.51 1.55 7.04
N ALA A 109 -3.49 0.65 7.09
CA ALA A 109 -4.10 0.08 5.91
C ALA A 109 -5.52 0.63 5.71
N PHE A 110 -5.83 1.03 4.48
CA PHE A 110 -7.16 1.43 4.05
C PHE A 110 -7.74 0.31 3.21
N TYR A 111 -8.89 -0.18 3.61
CA TYR A 111 -9.61 -1.23 2.90
C TYR A 111 -10.80 -0.63 2.14
N ASP A 112 -10.79 -0.83 0.83
CA ASP A 112 -11.89 -0.44 -0.07
C ASP A 112 -12.82 -1.65 -0.23
N ASP A 113 -13.83 -1.71 0.63
CA ASP A 113 -14.87 -2.73 0.64
C ASP A 113 -15.97 -2.37 -0.37
N ASN A 114 -15.70 -2.58 -1.62
CA ASN A 114 -16.57 -2.18 -2.72
C ASN A 114 -17.24 -3.36 -3.45
N GLY A 115 -16.97 -4.59 -3.01
CA GLY A 115 -17.53 -5.80 -3.60
C GLY A 115 -17.00 -6.13 -5.00
N ILE A 116 -15.85 -5.55 -5.40
CA ILE A 116 -15.29 -5.72 -6.75
C ILE A 116 -13.84 -6.17 -6.66
N SER A 117 -13.48 -7.13 -7.52
CA SER A 117 -12.09 -7.52 -7.76
C SER A 117 -11.82 -7.53 -9.25
N ILE A 118 -10.79 -6.81 -9.70
CA ILE A 118 -10.35 -6.67 -11.09
C ILE A 118 -11.47 -6.03 -11.94
N ASP A 119 -12.37 -6.82 -12.51
CA ASP A 119 -13.42 -6.39 -13.43
C ASP A 119 -14.80 -6.98 -13.09
N GLY A 120 -14.95 -7.62 -11.94
CA GLY A 120 -16.19 -8.29 -11.55
C GLY A 120 -16.51 -8.25 -10.07
N HIS A 121 -17.77 -8.55 -9.77
CA HIS A 121 -18.23 -8.69 -8.39
C HIS A 121 -17.59 -9.90 -7.72
N VAL A 122 -17.28 -9.79 -6.42
CA VAL A 122 -16.71 -10.87 -5.62
C VAL A 122 -17.75 -11.87 -5.13
N GLU A 123 -19.03 -11.53 -5.23
CA GLU A 123 -20.14 -12.40 -4.82
C GLU A 123 -20.08 -13.76 -5.52
N GLY A 124 -20.11 -14.83 -4.71
CA GLY A 124 -19.98 -16.21 -5.20
C GLY A 124 -18.54 -16.69 -5.46
N TRP A 125 -17.55 -15.82 -5.38
CA TRP A 125 -16.13 -16.13 -5.54
C TRP A 125 -15.37 -16.08 -4.21
N PHE A 126 -15.79 -15.17 -3.35
CA PHE A 126 -15.18 -14.96 -2.05
C PHE A 126 -16.28 -14.81 -1.01
N THR A 127 -16.21 -15.60 0.03
CA THR A 127 -17.28 -15.71 1.05
C THR A 127 -16.83 -15.26 2.43
N ASP A 128 -15.56 -14.91 2.60
CA ASP A 128 -15.07 -14.36 3.85
C ASP A 128 -15.59 -12.94 4.04
N ASP A 129 -16.09 -12.67 5.22
CA ASP A 129 -16.44 -11.32 5.66
C ASP A 129 -15.18 -10.70 6.29
N THR A 130 -14.65 -9.67 5.65
CA THR A 130 -13.43 -8.99 6.07
C THR A 130 -13.70 -7.63 6.72
N ALA A 131 -14.96 -7.22 6.85
CA ALA A 131 -15.39 -5.97 7.44
C ALA A 131 -15.54 -6.03 8.98
#